data_efc851f77f7ace95f34d2533f5239570
#
_entry.id   efc851f77f7ace95f34d2533f5239570
#
_cell.length_a   1.000
_cell.length_b   1.000
_cell.length_c   1.000
_cell.angle_alpha   90.00
_cell.angle_beta   90.00
_cell.angle_gamma   90.00
#
_symmetry.space_group_name_H-M   'P 1'
#
loop_
_entity.id
_entity.type
_entity.pdbx_description
1 polymer ?
#
loop_
_entity_poly.entity_id
_entity_poly.type
_entity_poly.pdbx_seq_one_letter_code
_entity_poly.pdbx_strand_id
1 'polypeptide(L)'
;MFRVEQPFRNHNGGQIGFNPLAEFGDVDFGLLYIGSADGGSGGDPLNLSQDLSKIFGKMLRIDPLGSGSPNGEYGIPPENVFAADGNADTLGEIYAYGVRNPQRFDWDSSNGNLFLADIGQNIVEEVSLVTNGANLGWNVWEGSYRFISRRAVSLVDPRGEAGFTYPVVEYGQPDPLLQPSSAATGLVVYRDDFIPQLENLVLFGDNPSGEVFYIDADTLPSGGQASIRRVVFRRNGETQTLLQMIQHATEVKGRDVAQRADLRFGSGPTGQIYLLNKRDGIIRRLTR
;
A
#
# COMPACT_ATOMS: atom_id res chain seq x y z
N MET A 1 -1.79 -20.32 14.29
CA MET A 1 -2.17 -19.21 13.38
C MET A 1 -1.99 -17.88 14.09
N PHE A 2 -1.61 -16.87 13.36
CA PHE A 2 -1.39 -15.52 13.87
C PHE A 2 -2.73 -14.92 14.34
N ARG A 3 -2.82 -14.55 15.60
CA ARG A 3 -4.03 -13.98 16.17
C ARG A 3 -3.67 -12.86 17.13
N VAL A 4 -4.26 -11.67 16.98
CA VAL A 4 -3.96 -10.48 17.75
C VAL A 4 -5.22 -9.70 18.10
N GLU A 5 -5.25 -9.12 19.29
CA GLU A 5 -6.31 -8.20 19.72
C GLU A 5 -6.01 -6.80 19.15
N GLN A 6 -6.99 -6.22 18.46
CA GLN A 6 -6.90 -4.89 17.87
C GLN A 6 -7.14 -3.80 18.94
N PRO A 7 -6.22 -2.83 19.10
CA PRO A 7 -6.40 -1.77 20.10
C PRO A 7 -7.58 -0.84 19.80
N PHE A 8 -7.86 -0.60 18.51
CA PHE A 8 -8.92 0.30 18.06
C PHE A 8 -9.74 -0.31 16.93
N ARG A 9 -10.85 0.34 16.56
CA ARG A 9 -11.83 -0.17 15.57
C ARG A 9 -11.37 -0.08 14.12
N ASN A 10 -10.39 0.75 13.81
CA ASN A 10 -9.87 1.03 12.48
C ASN A 10 -8.43 0.53 12.34
N HIS A 11 -7.92 0.56 11.12
CA HIS A 11 -6.58 0.09 10.76
C HIS A 11 -6.36 -1.40 11.11
N ASN A 12 -7.24 -2.24 10.61
CA ASN A 12 -7.28 -3.67 10.98
C ASN A 12 -6.46 -4.54 10.02
N GLY A 13 -5.56 -3.94 9.27
CA GLY A 13 -4.68 -4.64 8.36
C GLY A 13 -4.98 -4.42 6.89
N GLY A 14 -4.10 -4.88 6.10
CA GLY A 14 -4.03 -4.71 4.67
C GLY A 14 -4.06 -6.04 3.91
N GLN A 15 -3.18 -6.13 2.95
CA GLN A 15 -3.02 -7.28 2.09
C GLN A 15 -2.18 -8.37 2.78
N ILE A 16 -2.44 -9.60 2.40
CA ILE A 16 -1.52 -10.74 2.57
C ILE A 16 -1.17 -11.26 1.17
N GLY A 17 0.02 -11.79 0.98
CA GLY A 17 0.45 -12.34 -0.31
C GLY A 17 1.79 -13.03 -0.24
N PHE A 18 2.02 -13.88 -1.22
CA PHE A 18 3.31 -14.51 -1.48
C PHE A 18 4.02 -13.71 -2.57
N ASN A 19 5.35 -13.70 -2.56
CA ASN A 19 6.11 -13.16 -3.67
C ASN A 19 5.88 -14.02 -4.93
N PRO A 20 5.23 -13.48 -5.97
CA PRO A 20 4.90 -14.27 -7.16
C PRO A 20 6.12 -14.55 -8.04
N LEU A 21 7.27 -13.92 -7.76
CA LEU A 21 8.50 -14.05 -8.52
C LEU A 21 9.42 -15.12 -7.94
N ALA A 22 9.18 -15.54 -6.69
CA ALA A 22 10.00 -16.53 -6.02
C ALA A 22 9.77 -17.92 -6.60
N GLU A 23 10.83 -18.55 -7.05
CA GLU A 23 10.84 -19.93 -7.54
C GLU A 23 11.31 -20.92 -6.45
N PHE A 24 11.05 -22.21 -6.67
CA PHE A 24 11.50 -23.24 -5.74
C PHE A 24 13.03 -23.21 -5.58
N GLY A 25 13.47 -23.00 -4.35
CA GLY A 25 14.89 -22.85 -3.99
C GLY A 25 15.30 -21.42 -3.68
N ASP A 26 14.47 -20.43 -4.01
CA ASP A 26 14.70 -19.06 -3.57
C ASP A 26 14.39 -18.91 -2.08
N VAL A 27 15.10 -17.99 -1.42
CA VAL A 27 14.90 -17.68 0.02
C VAL A 27 13.51 -17.16 0.35
N ASP A 28 12.81 -16.66 -0.65
CA ASP A 28 11.49 -16.02 -0.51
C ASP A 28 10.34 -16.98 -0.92
N PHE A 29 10.69 -18.17 -1.44
CA PHE A 29 9.70 -19.11 -1.92
C PHE A 29 8.79 -19.63 -0.80
N GLY A 30 7.49 -19.44 -0.98
CA GLY A 30 6.48 -19.88 -0.01
C GLY A 30 6.39 -19.04 1.26
N LEU A 31 7.13 -17.94 1.37
CA LEU A 31 7.01 -17.01 2.50
C LEU A 31 5.83 -16.06 2.33
N LEU A 32 5.04 -15.93 3.40
CA LEU A 32 3.84 -15.10 3.44
C LEU A 32 4.17 -13.70 3.97
N TYR A 33 3.89 -12.69 3.16
CA TYR A 33 3.95 -11.29 3.53
C TYR A 33 2.59 -10.81 4.05
N ILE A 34 2.60 -10.00 5.12
CA ILE A 34 1.39 -9.54 5.79
C ILE A 34 1.55 -8.06 6.10
N GLY A 35 0.68 -7.21 5.55
CA GLY A 35 0.56 -5.81 5.93
C GLY A 35 -0.23 -5.69 7.24
N SER A 36 0.41 -5.25 8.31
CA SER A 36 -0.21 -5.02 9.61
C SER A 36 -0.23 -3.53 9.92
N ALA A 37 -1.43 -2.96 10.09
CA ALA A 37 -1.58 -1.55 10.36
C ALA A 37 -1.20 -1.19 11.80
N ASP A 38 -1.12 0.12 12.10
CA ASP A 38 -0.68 0.68 13.39
C ASP A 38 -1.62 0.40 14.59
N GLY A 39 -2.69 -0.35 14.38
CA GLY A 39 -3.67 -0.69 15.41
C GLY A 39 -4.81 0.32 15.53
N GLY A 40 -4.74 1.46 14.82
CA GLY A 40 -5.84 2.40 14.71
C GLY A 40 -5.75 3.66 15.56
N SER A 41 -6.90 4.34 15.70
CA SER A 41 -7.01 5.72 16.19
C SER A 41 -6.38 6.72 15.20
N GLY A 42 -5.75 7.78 15.64
CA GLY A 42 -5.05 8.74 14.79
C GLY A 42 -3.76 9.18 15.46
N GLY A 43 -2.68 9.24 14.65
CA GLY A 43 -1.35 9.63 15.11
C GLY A 43 -0.64 8.53 15.89
N ASP A 44 -1.08 7.27 15.77
CA ASP A 44 -0.51 6.12 16.49
C ASP A 44 -0.26 6.43 17.98
N PRO A 45 -1.31 6.63 18.79
CA PRO A 45 -1.16 7.13 20.15
C PRO A 45 -0.46 6.16 21.10
N LEU A 46 -0.30 4.91 20.68
CA LEU A 46 0.41 3.87 21.43
C LEU A 46 1.84 3.65 20.94
N ASN A 47 2.27 4.42 19.91
CA ASN A 47 3.60 4.32 19.28
C ASN A 47 3.96 2.91 18.79
N LEU A 48 2.96 2.19 18.28
CA LEU A 48 3.13 0.79 17.89
C LEU A 48 3.95 0.61 16.62
N SER A 49 3.91 1.58 15.71
CA SER A 49 4.58 1.48 14.42
C SER A 49 6.12 1.45 14.55
N GLN A 50 6.66 2.14 15.56
CA GLN A 50 8.10 2.16 15.86
C GLN A 50 8.53 1.13 16.92
N ASP A 51 7.58 0.50 17.63
CA ASP A 51 7.86 -0.52 18.65
C ASP A 51 8.09 -1.89 17.98
N LEU A 52 9.34 -2.34 17.93
CA LEU A 52 9.72 -3.62 17.32
C LEU A 52 9.27 -4.85 18.12
N SER A 53 8.78 -4.67 19.35
CA SER A 53 8.19 -5.75 20.15
C SER A 53 6.71 -6.02 19.81
N LYS A 54 6.16 -5.27 18.86
CA LYS A 54 4.74 -5.35 18.45
C LYS A 54 4.62 -5.62 16.95
N ILE A 55 3.54 -6.30 16.58
CA ILE A 55 3.25 -6.62 15.19
C ILE A 55 2.55 -5.49 14.42
N PHE A 56 2.10 -4.46 15.12
CA PHE A 56 1.36 -3.35 14.53
C PHE A 56 2.29 -2.36 13.83
N GLY A 57 1.82 -1.76 12.73
CA GLY A 57 2.60 -0.82 11.92
C GLY A 57 3.78 -1.49 11.20
N LYS A 58 3.58 -2.70 10.68
CA LYS A 58 4.63 -3.56 10.13
C LYS A 58 4.23 -4.17 8.78
N MET A 59 5.25 -4.44 7.98
CA MET A 59 5.23 -5.53 7.02
C MET A 59 5.88 -6.73 7.69
N LEU A 60 5.12 -7.82 7.85
CA LEU A 60 5.63 -9.06 8.41
C LEU A 60 5.93 -10.05 7.28
N ARG A 61 6.91 -10.93 7.50
CA ARG A 61 7.23 -12.07 6.62
C ARG A 61 7.42 -13.32 7.46
N ILE A 62 6.62 -14.35 7.18
CA ILE A 62 6.63 -15.60 7.92
C ILE A 62 6.66 -16.81 6.96
N ASP A 63 7.10 -17.95 7.46
CA ASP A 63 6.92 -19.25 6.81
C ASP A 63 5.62 -19.89 7.33
N PRO A 64 4.54 -19.92 6.54
CA PRO A 64 3.25 -20.46 7.00
C PRO A 64 3.25 -21.98 7.23
N LEU A 65 4.28 -22.68 6.77
CA LEU A 65 4.44 -24.14 6.94
C LEU A 65 5.47 -24.50 8.02
N GLY A 66 6.21 -23.52 8.52
CA GLY A 66 7.21 -23.71 9.56
C GLY A 66 6.59 -23.84 10.96
N SER A 67 7.46 -24.05 11.96
CA SER A 67 7.06 -24.21 13.36
C SER A 67 8.00 -23.53 14.36
N GLY A 68 8.90 -22.66 13.86
CA GLY A 68 9.93 -21.99 14.68
C GLY A 68 9.46 -20.78 15.47
N SER A 69 8.19 -20.37 15.37
CA SER A 69 7.63 -19.27 16.14
C SER A 69 7.41 -19.65 17.61
N PRO A 70 7.25 -18.66 18.53
CA PRO A 70 7.02 -18.95 19.96
C PRO A 70 5.79 -19.81 20.24
N ASN A 71 4.77 -19.79 19.38
CA ASN A 71 3.57 -20.63 19.53
C ASN A 71 3.63 -21.92 18.68
N GLY A 72 4.69 -22.14 17.90
CA GLY A 72 4.89 -23.33 17.07
C GLY A 72 3.98 -23.44 15.84
N GLU A 73 3.25 -22.38 15.48
CA GLU A 73 2.20 -22.43 14.44
C GLU A 73 2.65 -21.91 13.08
N TYR A 74 3.85 -21.34 12.98
CA TYR A 74 4.50 -20.87 11.76
C TYR A 74 6.02 -20.78 11.99
N GLY A 75 6.80 -20.57 10.94
CA GLY A 75 8.24 -20.34 11.01
C GLY A 75 8.58 -18.85 10.92
N ILE A 76 9.73 -18.49 11.52
CA ILE A 76 10.34 -17.18 11.34
C ILE A 76 11.49 -17.37 10.37
N PRO A 77 11.45 -16.72 9.17
CA PRO A 77 12.53 -16.81 8.20
C PRO A 77 13.85 -16.24 8.78
N PRO A 78 14.95 -16.98 8.74
CA PRO A 78 16.23 -16.52 9.30
C PRO A 78 16.82 -15.30 8.54
N GLU A 79 16.35 -15.07 7.32
CA GLU A 79 16.73 -13.92 6.49
C GLU A 79 15.98 -12.64 6.85
N ASN A 80 14.99 -12.68 7.75
CA ASN A 80 14.46 -11.44 8.31
C ASN A 80 15.54 -10.75 9.15
N VAL A 81 15.79 -9.47 8.88
CA VAL A 81 16.86 -8.72 9.55
C VAL A 81 16.79 -8.80 11.07
N PHE A 82 15.56 -8.86 11.60
CA PHE A 82 15.30 -8.90 13.03
C PHE A 82 15.22 -10.32 13.63
N ALA A 83 15.28 -11.38 12.81
CA ALA A 83 15.20 -12.76 13.29
C ALA A 83 16.40 -13.18 14.15
N ALA A 84 17.56 -12.54 13.95
CA ALA A 84 18.82 -12.84 14.62
C ALA A 84 19.60 -11.58 15.01
N ASP A 85 18.91 -10.49 15.35
CA ASP A 85 19.52 -9.23 15.75
C ASP A 85 20.11 -9.26 17.18
N GLY A 86 19.89 -10.34 17.91
CA GLY A 86 20.37 -10.54 19.28
C GLY A 86 19.52 -9.83 20.35
N ASN A 87 18.43 -9.19 19.96
CA ASN A 87 17.50 -8.50 20.87
C ASN A 87 16.26 -9.36 21.08
N ALA A 88 16.08 -9.91 22.27
CA ALA A 88 14.95 -10.77 22.62
C ALA A 88 13.59 -10.04 22.60
N ASP A 89 13.60 -8.70 22.65
CA ASP A 89 12.39 -7.88 22.61
C ASP A 89 11.96 -7.53 21.16
N THR A 90 12.78 -7.88 20.16
CA THR A 90 12.45 -7.64 18.75
C THR A 90 11.74 -8.86 18.14
N LEU A 91 10.64 -8.63 17.43
CA LEU A 91 9.92 -9.70 16.74
C LEU A 91 10.62 -10.08 15.43
N GLY A 92 11.04 -11.34 15.32
CA GLY A 92 11.71 -11.86 14.14
C GLY A 92 10.84 -11.94 12.88
N GLU A 93 9.54 -11.83 13.02
CA GLU A 93 8.54 -11.77 11.94
C GLU A 93 8.61 -10.48 11.13
N ILE A 94 9.25 -9.44 11.66
CA ILE A 94 9.27 -8.11 11.04
C ILE A 94 10.16 -8.13 9.81
N TYR A 95 9.56 -7.81 8.65
CA TYR A 95 10.28 -7.54 7.39
C TYR A 95 10.61 -6.05 7.25
N ALA A 96 9.65 -5.17 7.54
CA ALA A 96 9.81 -3.72 7.59
C ALA A 96 8.82 -3.12 8.61
N TYR A 97 9.06 -1.88 9.04
CA TYR A 97 8.25 -1.23 10.07
C TYR A 97 8.03 0.26 9.79
N GLY A 98 7.28 0.91 10.66
CA GLY A 98 6.97 2.33 10.48
C GLY A 98 5.93 2.57 9.39
N VAL A 99 4.94 1.69 9.25
CA VAL A 99 3.77 1.88 8.38
C VAL A 99 2.53 2.22 9.20
N ARG A 100 1.61 2.96 8.58
CA ARG A 100 0.38 3.39 9.25
C ARG A 100 -0.79 2.45 8.99
N ASN A 101 -1.18 2.32 7.74
CA ASN A 101 -2.30 1.49 7.31
C ASN A 101 -2.02 0.93 5.91
N PRO A 102 -1.07 0.00 5.80
CA PRO A 102 -0.58 -0.56 4.53
C PRO A 102 -1.69 -1.35 3.86
N GLN A 103 -2.20 -0.85 2.75
CA GLN A 103 -3.38 -1.43 2.13
C GLN A 103 -3.07 -2.39 0.99
N ARG A 104 -2.07 -2.08 0.18
CA ARG A 104 -1.68 -2.90 -0.96
C ARG A 104 -0.18 -2.84 -1.15
N PHE A 105 0.37 -3.98 -1.53
CA PHE A 105 1.73 -4.10 -2.00
C PHE A 105 1.78 -4.97 -3.26
N ASP A 106 2.80 -4.77 -4.06
CA ASP A 106 3.02 -5.52 -5.29
C ASP A 106 4.51 -5.56 -5.63
N TRP A 107 4.91 -6.60 -6.35
CA TRP A 107 6.29 -6.78 -6.79
C TRP A 107 6.46 -6.37 -8.25
N ASP A 108 7.55 -5.68 -8.52
CA ASP A 108 8.01 -5.42 -9.87
C ASP A 108 8.65 -6.67 -10.47
N SER A 109 7.99 -7.26 -11.46
CA SER A 109 8.47 -8.50 -12.10
C SER A 109 9.79 -8.33 -12.86
N SER A 110 10.23 -7.11 -13.14
CA SER A 110 11.49 -6.87 -13.85
C SER A 110 12.73 -6.85 -12.95
N ASN A 111 12.56 -6.49 -11.67
CA ASN A 111 13.70 -6.27 -10.77
C ASN A 111 13.48 -6.74 -9.33
N GLY A 112 12.29 -7.25 -9.00
CA GLY A 112 11.95 -7.77 -7.67
C GLY A 112 11.66 -6.69 -6.61
N ASN A 113 11.60 -5.43 -6.96
CA ASN A 113 11.25 -4.36 -6.03
C ASN A 113 9.84 -4.56 -5.47
N LEU A 114 9.70 -4.48 -4.15
CA LEU A 114 8.43 -4.50 -3.45
C LEU A 114 7.94 -3.08 -3.22
N PHE A 115 6.78 -2.74 -3.78
CA PHE A 115 6.11 -1.47 -3.55
C PHE A 115 4.96 -1.62 -2.55
N LEU A 116 4.72 -0.59 -1.78
CA LEU A 116 3.65 -0.50 -0.78
C LEU A 116 2.90 0.81 -0.91
N ALA A 117 1.56 0.75 -0.96
CA ALA A 117 0.68 1.89 -0.79
C ALA A 117 0.20 1.93 0.67
N ASP A 118 0.53 3.01 1.36
CA ASP A 118 0.19 3.24 2.76
C ASP A 118 -0.71 4.47 2.91
N ILE A 119 -1.79 4.32 3.66
CA ILE A 119 -2.75 5.41 3.88
C ILE A 119 -2.20 6.35 4.95
N GLY A 120 -1.96 7.60 4.58
CA GLY A 120 -1.49 8.65 5.45
C GLY A 120 -2.51 9.11 6.49
N GLN A 121 -2.09 9.98 7.40
CA GLN A 121 -2.95 10.40 8.51
C GLN A 121 -4.02 11.41 8.07
N ASN A 122 -3.62 12.57 7.59
CA ASN A 122 -4.55 13.61 7.10
C ASN A 122 -3.87 14.62 6.17
N ILE A 123 -2.62 14.41 5.79
CA ILE A 123 -1.85 15.38 5.01
C ILE A 123 -1.42 14.77 3.68
N VAL A 124 -0.78 13.59 3.68
CA VAL A 124 -0.31 12.95 2.45
C VAL A 124 -0.67 11.47 2.40
N GLU A 125 -0.87 10.97 1.20
CA GLU A 125 -0.88 9.54 0.85
C GLU A 125 0.46 9.19 0.23
N GLU A 126 0.91 7.93 0.38
CA GLU A 126 2.26 7.57 -0.05
C GLU A 126 2.36 6.21 -0.73
N VAL A 127 3.35 6.10 -1.61
CA VAL A 127 3.83 4.84 -2.19
C VAL A 127 5.33 4.74 -1.92
N SER A 128 5.74 3.65 -1.29
CA SER A 128 7.11 3.43 -0.83
C SER A 128 7.69 2.14 -1.42
N LEU A 129 9.03 2.11 -1.59
CA LEU A 129 9.77 0.87 -1.74
C LEU A 129 10.02 0.26 -0.37
N VAL A 130 9.80 -1.06 -0.27
CA VAL A 130 9.99 -1.81 0.97
C VAL A 130 11.16 -2.77 0.83
N THR A 131 12.13 -2.63 1.68
CA THR A 131 13.26 -3.56 1.79
C THR A 131 13.30 -4.19 3.18
N ASN A 132 13.97 -5.33 3.30
CA ASN A 132 14.14 -6.03 4.57
C ASN A 132 14.87 -5.14 5.59
N GLY A 133 14.23 -4.87 6.72
CA GLY A 133 14.74 -3.99 7.78
C GLY A 133 14.38 -2.50 7.61
N ALA A 134 13.70 -2.10 6.55
CA ALA A 134 13.35 -0.70 6.31
C ALA A 134 12.43 -0.11 7.41
N ASN A 135 12.74 1.11 7.84
CA ASN A 135 11.83 1.95 8.63
C ASN A 135 11.16 2.98 7.70
N LEU A 136 9.85 2.81 7.44
CA LEU A 136 9.08 3.66 6.53
C LEU A 136 8.58 4.96 7.18
N GLY A 137 8.90 5.18 8.46
CA GLY A 137 8.83 6.49 9.10
C GLY A 137 7.64 6.73 10.03
N TRP A 138 6.49 6.13 9.80
CA TRP A 138 5.33 6.35 10.68
C TRP A 138 5.62 5.83 12.12
N ASN A 139 5.36 6.56 13.19
CA ASN A 139 4.61 7.82 13.32
C ASN A 139 5.54 9.05 13.52
N VAL A 140 6.79 8.94 13.18
CA VAL A 140 7.75 10.07 13.22
C VAL A 140 7.60 10.95 11.97
N TRP A 141 7.32 10.31 10.83
CA TRP A 141 7.13 10.94 9.53
C TRP A 141 5.76 10.56 8.94
N GLU A 142 5.13 11.49 8.22
CA GLU A 142 4.00 11.27 7.32
C GLU A 142 4.50 11.66 5.92
N GLY A 143 4.76 10.65 5.07
CA GLY A 143 5.48 10.85 3.82
C GLY A 143 6.89 11.38 4.06
N SER A 144 7.25 12.42 3.33
CA SER A 144 8.55 13.11 3.47
C SER A 144 8.59 14.15 4.60
N TYR A 145 7.54 14.29 5.39
CA TYR A 145 7.37 15.38 6.33
C TYR A 145 7.30 14.88 7.77
N ARG A 146 8.01 15.57 8.67
CA ARG A 146 7.97 15.21 10.10
C ARG A 146 6.57 15.40 10.66
N PHE A 147 6.01 14.34 11.22
CA PHE A 147 4.68 14.33 11.82
C PHE A 147 4.67 15.17 13.10
N ILE A 148 3.72 16.10 13.22
CA ILE A 148 3.54 16.94 14.41
C ILE A 148 2.24 16.56 15.14
N SER A 149 1.17 16.38 14.40
CA SER A 149 -0.15 16.06 14.93
C SER A 149 -1.06 15.52 13.84
N ARG A 150 -2.24 15.07 14.21
CA ARG A 150 -3.26 14.58 13.25
C ARG A 150 -3.64 15.57 12.15
N ARG A 151 -3.22 16.83 12.24
CA ARG A 151 -3.59 17.91 11.29
C ARG A 151 -2.40 18.72 10.81
N ALA A 152 -1.20 18.33 11.17
CA ALA A 152 -0.02 19.12 10.84
C ALA A 152 1.24 18.25 10.70
N VAL A 153 2.03 18.59 9.70
CA VAL A 153 3.40 18.12 9.49
C VAL A 153 4.34 19.32 9.41
N SER A 154 5.61 19.13 9.68
CA SER A 154 6.63 20.15 9.47
C SER A 154 7.07 20.14 8.00
N LEU A 155 7.06 21.31 7.37
CA LEU A 155 7.67 21.50 6.06
C LEU A 155 9.17 21.88 6.14
N VAL A 156 9.71 21.98 7.37
CA VAL A 156 11.12 22.24 7.60
C VAL A 156 11.88 20.93 7.48
N ASP A 157 12.92 20.93 6.65
CA ASP A 157 13.82 19.83 6.43
C ASP A 157 13.11 18.50 6.07
N PRO A 158 12.34 18.45 4.96
CA PRO A 158 11.71 17.23 4.51
C PRO A 158 12.79 16.19 4.22
N ARG A 159 12.55 14.95 4.66
CA ARG A 159 13.49 13.83 4.55
C ARG A 159 14.83 14.06 5.25
N GLY A 160 14.85 14.92 6.25
CA GLY A 160 16.09 15.41 6.88
C GLY A 160 16.75 14.44 7.85
N GLU A 161 16.21 13.26 8.08
CA GLU A 161 16.71 12.32 9.09
C GLU A 161 17.16 11.00 8.46
N ALA A 162 18.40 10.60 8.70
CA ALA A 162 18.93 9.33 8.25
C ALA A 162 18.31 8.15 9.00
N GLY A 163 18.26 6.97 8.37
CA GLY A 163 17.70 5.74 8.96
C GLY A 163 16.23 5.51 8.64
N PHE A 164 15.59 6.45 7.94
CA PHE A 164 14.24 6.27 7.41
C PHE A 164 14.25 6.03 5.89
N THR A 165 13.34 5.20 5.44
CA THR A 165 13.05 4.97 4.02
C THR A 165 11.84 5.81 3.65
N TYR A 166 12.07 6.91 2.95
CA TYR A 166 11.01 7.82 2.53
C TYR A 166 10.32 7.33 1.25
N PRO A 167 9.05 7.74 1.01
CA PRO A 167 8.29 7.28 -0.15
C PRO A 167 8.93 7.68 -1.49
N VAL A 168 8.69 6.88 -2.53
CA VAL A 168 9.07 7.23 -3.91
C VAL A 168 8.19 8.32 -4.47
N VAL A 169 6.90 8.33 -4.09
CA VAL A 169 5.95 9.41 -4.34
C VAL A 169 5.00 9.58 -3.16
N GLU A 170 4.53 10.79 -2.98
CA GLU A 170 3.46 11.14 -2.06
C GLU A 170 2.59 12.24 -2.66
N TYR A 171 1.32 12.28 -2.31
CA TYR A 171 0.39 13.29 -2.80
C TYR A 171 -0.49 13.84 -1.69
N GLY A 172 -0.79 15.14 -1.79
CA GLY A 172 -1.55 15.83 -0.74
C GLY A 172 -3.01 15.42 -0.70
N GLN A 173 -3.49 15.02 0.47
CA GLN A 173 -4.92 14.73 0.69
C GLN A 173 -5.84 15.93 0.43
N PRO A 174 -5.41 17.20 0.65
CA PRO A 174 -6.23 18.37 0.30
C PRO A 174 -6.41 18.64 -1.19
N ASP A 175 -5.81 17.84 -2.09
CA ASP A 175 -5.95 18.03 -3.54
C ASP A 175 -7.43 18.01 -3.95
N PRO A 176 -7.92 18.99 -4.75
CA PRO A 176 -9.31 19.07 -5.18
C PRO A 176 -9.84 17.82 -5.90
N LEU A 177 -8.97 17.06 -6.59
CA LEU A 177 -9.36 15.80 -7.25
C LEU A 177 -9.77 14.71 -6.26
N LEU A 178 -9.32 14.81 -4.99
CA LEU A 178 -9.47 13.76 -3.99
C LEU A 178 -10.58 14.06 -2.97
N GLN A 179 -11.18 15.25 -3.05
CA GLN A 179 -12.20 15.65 -2.08
C GLN A 179 -13.48 14.81 -2.17
N PRO A 180 -14.17 14.55 -1.04
CA PRO A 180 -13.90 15.07 0.31
C PRO A 180 -12.95 14.21 1.17
N SER A 181 -12.35 13.16 0.63
CA SER A 181 -11.43 12.30 1.38
C SER A 181 -10.51 11.53 0.44
N SER A 182 -9.35 11.16 0.92
CA SER A 182 -8.32 10.42 0.22
C SER A 182 -7.91 9.15 0.98
N ALA A 183 -7.46 8.14 0.25
CA ALA A 183 -6.86 6.93 0.79
C ALA A 183 -6.16 6.12 -0.32
N ALA A 184 -4.86 5.99 -0.27
CA ALA A 184 -4.08 5.16 -1.20
C ALA A 184 -4.34 3.67 -0.94
N THR A 185 -5.10 3.01 -1.79
CA THR A 185 -5.52 1.61 -1.55
C THR A 185 -5.44 0.70 -2.76
N GLY A 186 -5.04 1.20 -3.90
CA GLY A 186 -4.78 0.41 -5.10
C GLY A 186 -3.29 0.46 -5.43
N LEU A 187 -2.70 -0.66 -5.82
CA LEU A 187 -1.31 -0.71 -6.29
C LEU A 187 -1.15 -1.88 -7.26
N VAL A 188 -0.52 -1.63 -8.39
CA VAL A 188 -0.11 -2.63 -9.39
C VAL A 188 1.17 -2.13 -10.06
N VAL A 189 2.21 -2.96 -10.09
CA VAL A 189 3.37 -2.73 -10.95
C VAL A 189 3.13 -3.44 -12.28
N TYR A 190 3.02 -2.69 -13.35
CA TYR A 190 2.59 -3.21 -14.64
C TYR A 190 3.76 -3.37 -15.60
N ARG A 191 4.08 -4.63 -15.94
CA ARG A 191 5.17 -5.00 -16.85
C ARG A 191 4.70 -5.79 -18.08
N ASP A 192 3.39 -6.03 -18.17
CA ASP A 192 2.79 -6.74 -19.28
C ASP A 192 2.59 -5.84 -20.52
N ASP A 193 2.52 -6.45 -21.71
CA ASP A 193 2.25 -5.79 -22.98
C ASP A 193 0.76 -5.78 -23.39
N PHE A 194 -0.12 -6.38 -22.59
CA PHE A 194 -1.56 -6.46 -22.89
C PHE A 194 -2.19 -5.06 -23.04
N ILE A 195 -1.73 -4.08 -22.23
CA ILE A 195 -2.08 -2.66 -22.35
C ILE A 195 -0.79 -1.85 -22.52
N PRO A 196 -0.26 -1.69 -23.75
CA PRO A 196 1.04 -1.07 -23.96
C PRO A 196 1.20 0.34 -23.39
N GLN A 197 0.09 1.07 -23.23
CA GLN A 197 0.10 2.42 -22.64
C GLN A 197 0.40 2.42 -21.15
N LEU A 198 0.31 1.27 -20.48
CA LEU A 198 0.56 1.10 -19.04
C LEU A 198 1.86 0.34 -18.78
N GLU A 199 2.51 -0.20 -19.80
CA GLU A 199 3.76 -0.93 -19.68
C GLU A 199 4.83 -0.08 -18.98
N ASN A 200 5.55 -0.69 -18.06
CA ASN A 200 6.58 -0.06 -17.24
C ASN A 200 6.08 1.05 -16.27
N LEU A 201 4.85 0.94 -15.83
CA LEU A 201 4.27 1.88 -14.88
C LEU A 201 3.96 1.23 -13.52
N VAL A 202 4.16 1.98 -12.45
CA VAL A 202 3.57 1.72 -11.13
C VAL A 202 2.24 2.46 -11.08
N LEU A 203 1.15 1.72 -11.08
CA LEU A 203 -0.21 2.25 -10.96
C LEU A 203 -0.63 2.24 -9.50
N PHE A 204 -1.21 3.34 -9.03
CA PHE A 204 -1.81 3.41 -7.70
C PHE A 204 -3.13 4.15 -7.74
N GLY A 205 -4.02 3.84 -6.79
CA GLY A 205 -5.39 4.32 -6.84
C GLY A 205 -5.85 4.90 -5.51
N ASP A 206 -6.57 6.00 -5.61
CA ASP A 206 -7.26 6.61 -4.48
C ASP A 206 -8.65 5.99 -4.31
N ASN A 207 -8.91 5.43 -3.14
CA ASN A 207 -10.12 4.64 -2.90
C ASN A 207 -11.40 5.47 -2.96
N PRO A 208 -11.49 6.62 -2.24
CA PRO A 208 -12.74 7.38 -2.22
C PRO A 208 -13.06 8.04 -3.56
N SER A 209 -12.10 8.73 -4.15
CA SER A 209 -12.30 9.48 -5.40
C SER A 209 -12.40 8.57 -6.62
N GLY A 210 -11.76 7.38 -6.58
CA GLY A 210 -11.67 6.50 -7.73
C GLY A 210 -10.68 6.98 -8.78
N GLU A 211 -9.84 7.95 -8.44
CA GLU A 211 -8.74 8.39 -9.27
C GLU A 211 -7.65 7.33 -9.34
N VAL A 212 -7.05 7.20 -10.50
CA VAL A 212 -5.92 6.31 -10.75
C VAL A 212 -4.74 7.13 -11.25
N PHE A 213 -3.62 6.92 -10.61
CA PHE A 213 -2.37 7.60 -10.88
C PHE A 213 -1.29 6.62 -11.30
N TYR A 214 -0.21 7.14 -11.87
CA TYR A 214 0.97 6.35 -12.21
C TYR A 214 2.25 7.16 -12.14
N ILE A 215 3.34 6.42 -11.97
CA ILE A 215 4.71 6.86 -12.16
C ILE A 215 5.44 5.86 -13.06
N ASP A 216 6.58 6.27 -13.61
CA ASP A 216 7.50 5.42 -14.35
C ASP A 216 8.18 4.44 -13.37
N ALA A 217 8.14 3.13 -13.69
CA ALA A 217 8.71 2.08 -12.85
C ALA A 217 10.23 1.91 -13.07
N ASP A 218 10.77 2.39 -14.19
CA ASP A 218 12.19 2.31 -14.52
C ASP A 218 12.97 3.53 -14.00
N THR A 219 12.26 4.65 -13.77
CA THR A 219 12.85 5.90 -13.28
C THR A 219 12.06 6.42 -12.09
N LEU A 220 12.33 5.82 -10.93
CA LEU A 220 11.59 6.15 -9.72
C LEU A 220 11.88 7.56 -9.22
N PRO A 221 10.85 8.32 -8.88
CA PRO A 221 11.01 9.62 -8.23
C PRO A 221 11.59 9.48 -6.81
N SER A 222 12.03 10.62 -6.28
CA SER A 222 12.57 10.72 -4.91
C SER A 222 11.63 11.50 -3.99
N GLY A 223 10.31 11.25 -4.07
CA GLY A 223 9.27 11.90 -3.28
C GLY A 223 8.49 12.98 -4.00
N GLY A 224 7.51 13.54 -3.31
CA GLY A 224 6.61 14.55 -3.83
C GLY A 224 5.63 14.06 -4.89
N GLN A 225 4.80 14.97 -5.40
CA GLN A 225 3.77 14.65 -6.39
C GLN A 225 4.09 15.11 -7.82
N ALA A 226 5.22 15.75 -8.05
CA ALA A 226 5.54 16.36 -9.36
C ALA A 226 5.64 15.34 -10.50
N SER A 227 6.05 14.12 -10.20
CA SER A 227 6.19 13.00 -11.16
C SER A 227 4.90 12.22 -11.36
N ILE A 228 3.89 12.43 -10.54
CA ILE A 228 2.61 11.69 -10.62
C ILE A 228 1.85 12.14 -11.86
N ARG A 229 1.31 11.17 -12.58
CA ARG A 229 0.44 11.37 -13.73
C ARG A 229 -0.88 10.66 -13.48
N ARG A 230 -1.96 11.15 -14.09
CA ARG A 230 -3.32 10.66 -13.94
C ARG A 230 -3.70 9.76 -15.10
N VAL A 231 -4.29 8.61 -14.81
CA VAL A 231 -4.96 7.77 -15.80
C VAL A 231 -6.36 8.31 -16.07
N VAL A 232 -6.67 8.53 -17.33
CA VAL A 232 -7.98 8.99 -17.78
C VAL A 232 -8.66 7.89 -18.56
N PHE A 233 -9.86 7.46 -18.14
CA PHE A 233 -10.59 6.39 -18.79
C PHE A 233 -11.46 6.92 -19.93
N ARG A 234 -11.57 6.13 -21.00
CA ARG A 234 -12.57 6.35 -22.06
C ARG A 234 -13.60 5.22 -22.04
N ARG A 235 -14.87 5.59 -22.10
CA ARG A 235 -15.98 4.65 -22.23
C ARG A 235 -16.97 5.18 -23.25
N ASN A 236 -17.26 4.37 -24.29
CA ASN A 236 -18.16 4.78 -25.39
C ASN A 236 -17.79 6.12 -26.05
N GLY A 237 -16.48 6.40 -26.16
CA GLY A 237 -15.95 7.63 -26.75
C GLY A 237 -15.85 8.82 -25.80
N GLU A 238 -16.42 8.75 -24.61
CA GLU A 238 -16.38 9.80 -23.60
C GLU A 238 -15.32 9.58 -22.53
N THR A 239 -14.70 10.65 -22.07
CA THR A 239 -13.75 10.63 -20.95
C THR A 239 -14.52 10.65 -19.64
N GLN A 240 -14.25 9.67 -18.77
CA GLN A 240 -14.93 9.51 -17.49
C GLN A 240 -13.96 9.06 -16.40
N THR A 241 -14.20 9.49 -15.15
CA THR A 241 -13.57 8.89 -13.97
C THR A 241 -14.28 7.60 -13.57
N LEU A 242 -13.65 6.76 -12.78
CA LEU A 242 -14.32 5.57 -12.24
C LEU A 242 -15.55 5.96 -11.40
N LEU A 243 -15.46 7.02 -10.60
CA LEU A 243 -16.62 7.50 -9.80
C LEU A 243 -17.80 7.90 -10.69
N GLN A 244 -17.55 8.63 -11.78
CA GLN A 244 -18.63 8.98 -12.74
C GLN A 244 -19.28 7.75 -13.36
N MET A 245 -18.49 6.72 -13.74
CA MET A 245 -19.02 5.46 -14.25
C MET A 245 -19.89 4.73 -13.21
N ILE A 246 -19.48 4.76 -11.94
CA ILE A 246 -20.24 4.15 -10.82
C ILE A 246 -21.53 4.94 -10.57
N GLN A 247 -21.46 6.26 -10.53
CA GLN A 247 -22.61 7.15 -10.35
C GLN A 247 -23.68 6.88 -11.41
N HIS A 248 -23.27 6.89 -12.68
CA HIS A 248 -24.19 6.56 -13.77
C HIS A 248 -24.81 5.16 -13.63
N ALA A 249 -24.00 4.16 -13.25
CA ALA A 249 -24.51 2.79 -13.09
C ALA A 249 -25.47 2.64 -11.90
N THR A 250 -25.28 3.40 -10.80
CA THR A 250 -26.20 3.39 -9.66
C THR A 250 -27.50 4.14 -9.97
N GLU A 251 -27.41 5.25 -10.68
CA GLU A 251 -28.56 6.04 -11.12
C GLU A 251 -29.47 5.24 -12.06
N VAL A 252 -28.92 4.60 -13.10
CA VAL A 252 -29.66 3.73 -14.03
C VAL A 252 -30.37 2.58 -13.31
N LYS A 253 -29.81 2.09 -12.20
CA LYS A 253 -30.42 1.05 -11.36
C LYS A 253 -31.44 1.60 -10.34
N GLY A 254 -31.73 2.90 -10.34
CA GLY A 254 -32.62 3.56 -9.37
C GLY A 254 -32.12 3.49 -7.93
N ARG A 255 -30.79 3.45 -7.73
CA ARG A 255 -30.15 3.46 -6.42
C ARG A 255 -29.62 4.86 -6.10
N ASP A 256 -29.31 5.10 -4.84
CA ASP A 256 -28.66 6.33 -4.42
C ASP A 256 -27.34 6.53 -5.17
N VAL A 257 -27.09 7.76 -5.61
CA VAL A 257 -25.87 8.13 -6.34
C VAL A 257 -24.66 7.98 -5.44
N ALA A 258 -23.69 7.19 -5.89
CA ALA A 258 -22.50 6.91 -5.13
C ALA A 258 -21.66 8.18 -4.89
N GLN A 259 -21.29 8.43 -3.63
CA GLN A 259 -20.46 9.58 -3.24
C GLN A 259 -18.96 9.25 -3.24
N ARG A 260 -18.61 7.97 -3.42
CA ARG A 260 -17.24 7.48 -3.47
C ARG A 260 -17.16 6.21 -4.30
N ALA A 261 -15.97 5.95 -4.86
CA ALA A 261 -15.74 4.83 -5.75
C ALA A 261 -15.50 3.50 -5.01
N ASP A 262 -14.83 3.54 -3.88
CA ASP A 262 -14.30 2.35 -3.18
C ASP A 262 -13.40 1.49 -4.09
N LEU A 263 -12.48 2.16 -4.81
CA LEU A 263 -11.59 1.56 -5.79
C LEU A 263 -10.69 0.46 -5.19
N ARG A 264 -10.57 -0.65 -5.92
CA ARG A 264 -9.53 -1.67 -5.77
C ARG A 264 -9.06 -2.12 -7.15
N PHE A 265 -7.82 -2.62 -7.22
CA PHE A 265 -7.32 -3.30 -8.42
C PHE A 265 -7.41 -4.82 -8.26
N GLY A 266 -7.50 -5.49 -9.41
CA GLY A 266 -7.26 -6.91 -9.56
C GLY A 266 -6.45 -7.14 -10.82
N SER A 267 -5.56 -8.12 -10.79
CA SER A 267 -4.75 -8.53 -11.93
C SER A 267 -5.20 -9.87 -12.47
N GLY A 268 -5.15 -10.05 -13.78
CA GLY A 268 -5.41 -11.30 -14.46
C GLY A 268 -4.12 -11.98 -14.91
N PRO A 269 -4.17 -13.27 -15.25
CA PRO A 269 -2.98 -14.09 -15.50
C PRO A 269 -2.22 -13.74 -16.81
N THR A 270 -2.77 -12.89 -17.66
CA THR A 270 -2.16 -12.46 -18.92
C THR A 270 -2.21 -10.93 -19.06
N GLY A 271 -1.85 -10.20 -17.99
CA GLY A 271 -1.69 -8.75 -18.00
C GLY A 271 -3.00 -7.94 -17.96
N GLN A 272 -4.15 -8.56 -17.67
CA GLN A 272 -5.38 -7.78 -17.50
C GLN A 272 -5.34 -7.03 -16.18
N ILE A 273 -5.82 -5.77 -16.21
CA ILE A 273 -6.12 -4.99 -15.02
C ILE A 273 -7.63 -4.83 -14.90
N TYR A 274 -8.13 -5.09 -13.70
CA TYR A 274 -9.53 -4.92 -13.35
C TYR A 274 -9.69 -3.83 -12.31
N LEU A 275 -10.67 -2.96 -12.50
CA LEU A 275 -11.14 -2.01 -11.49
C LEU A 275 -12.35 -2.63 -10.79
N LEU A 276 -12.21 -2.80 -9.49
CA LEU A 276 -13.23 -3.37 -8.61
C LEU A 276 -13.76 -2.31 -7.67
N ASN A 277 -15.02 -2.44 -7.32
CA ASN A 277 -15.67 -1.61 -6.31
C ASN A 277 -16.87 -2.36 -5.72
N LYS A 278 -17.32 -1.93 -4.55
CA LYS A 278 -18.51 -2.51 -3.90
C LYS A 278 -19.78 -1.66 -4.07
N ARG A 279 -19.73 -0.57 -4.85
CA ARG A 279 -20.86 0.38 -4.98
C ARG A 279 -21.88 -0.06 -6.00
N ASP A 280 -21.45 -0.43 -7.18
CA ASP A 280 -22.35 -0.81 -8.28
C ASP A 280 -22.31 -2.30 -8.61
N GLY A 281 -21.36 -3.05 -8.06
CA GLY A 281 -21.17 -4.49 -8.27
C GLY A 281 -20.66 -4.84 -9.67
N ILE A 282 -20.04 -3.88 -10.38
CA ILE A 282 -19.51 -4.08 -11.74
C ILE A 282 -17.98 -4.18 -11.64
N ILE A 283 -17.44 -5.25 -12.21
CA ILE A 283 -16.00 -5.41 -12.45
C ILE A 283 -15.70 -4.84 -13.84
N ARG A 284 -14.76 -3.90 -13.92
CA ARG A 284 -14.36 -3.25 -15.17
C ARG A 284 -12.95 -3.69 -15.54
N ARG A 285 -12.81 -4.27 -16.72
CA ARG A 285 -11.50 -4.58 -17.28
C ARG A 285 -11.00 -3.38 -18.07
N LEU A 286 -9.75 -2.99 -17.84
CA LEU A 286 -9.07 -2.02 -18.69
C LEU A 286 -8.71 -2.69 -20.04
N THR A 287 -8.84 -1.92 -21.09
CA THR A 287 -8.45 -2.31 -22.47
C THR A 287 -7.68 -1.17 -23.12
N ARG A 288 -7.07 -1.47 -24.26
CA ARG A 288 -6.40 -0.49 -25.14
C ARG A 288 -7.35 0.63 -25.55
#